data_90760241a7021dbb189c98e447959877
#
_entry.id   90760241a7021dbb189c98e447959877
#
_cell.length_a   1.000
_cell.length_b   1.000
_cell.length_c   1.000
_cell.angle_alpha   90.00
_cell.angle_beta   90.00
_cell.angle_gamma   90.00
#
_symmetry.space_group_name_H-M   'P 1'
#
loop_
_entity.id
_entity.type
_entity.pdbx_description
1 polymer ?
#
loop_
_entity_poly.entity_id
_entity_poly.type
_entity_poly.pdbx_seq_one_letter_code
_entity_poly.pdbx_strand_id
1 'polypeptide(L)'
;TAILFNHDSINRNQKFLIPRLISIIKNKKYRYLENIYKENISGDFSHAEDICVGLKKLIFLKKNPDKLIFSSNKRTYINDLIRFLLKENKINYKFNAPKKSTNTPIGHNALTKSMLKWKLKKNIFIATRELNSIFYKKN
;
A
#
# COMPACT_ATOMS: atom_id res chain seq x y z
N THR A 1 14.45 -6.87 -16.26
CA THR A 1 14.29 -6.00 -15.08
C THR A 1 12.87 -6.08 -14.54
N ALA A 2 12.68 -6.30 -13.22
CA ALA A 2 11.41 -6.17 -12.54
C ALA A 2 11.32 -4.80 -11.85
N ILE A 3 10.35 -3.98 -12.23
CA ILE A 3 10.07 -2.68 -11.61
C ILE A 3 8.91 -2.88 -10.63
N LEU A 4 9.20 -2.72 -9.34
CA LEU A 4 8.23 -2.92 -8.27
C LEU A 4 7.71 -1.57 -7.79
N PHE A 5 6.39 -1.38 -7.81
CA PHE A 5 5.73 -0.25 -7.16
C PHE A 5 5.56 -0.51 -5.66
N ASN A 6 5.03 0.46 -4.92
CA ASN A 6 4.89 0.30 -3.47
C ASN A 6 4.04 -0.94 -3.15
N HIS A 7 4.50 -1.71 -2.19
CA HIS A 7 3.79 -2.91 -1.72
C HIS A 7 4.03 -3.10 -0.23
N ASP A 8 3.07 -3.70 0.44
CA ASP A 8 3.14 -3.90 1.88
C ASP A 8 2.53 -5.25 2.30
N SER A 9 2.91 -5.72 3.49
CA SER A 9 2.40 -6.95 4.10
C SER A 9 2.68 -6.96 5.61
N ILE A 10 2.22 -8.00 6.29
CA ILE A 10 2.42 -8.21 7.73
C ILE A 10 3.88 -8.22 8.18
N ASN A 11 4.82 -8.52 7.27
CA ASN A 11 6.26 -8.58 7.57
C ASN A 11 6.97 -7.24 7.38
N ARG A 12 6.22 -6.16 7.14
CA ARG A 12 6.82 -4.85 6.89
C ARG A 12 7.37 -4.21 8.16
N ASN A 13 8.59 -3.67 8.06
CA ASN A 13 9.22 -2.94 9.16
C ASN A 13 8.44 -1.66 9.52
N GLN A 14 8.44 -1.29 10.80
CA GLN A 14 7.71 -0.13 11.36
C GLN A 14 8.15 1.24 10.79
N LYS A 15 9.29 1.33 10.14
CA LYS A 15 9.77 2.56 9.50
C LYS A 15 9.00 2.92 8.21
N PHE A 16 8.30 1.96 7.62
CA PHE A 16 7.53 2.16 6.38
C PHE A 16 6.17 2.79 6.64
N LEU A 17 5.54 3.28 5.57
CA LEU A 17 4.36 4.14 5.63
C LEU A 17 3.20 3.51 6.43
N ILE A 18 2.71 2.34 6.05
CA ILE A 18 1.49 1.76 6.66
C ILE A 18 1.72 1.39 8.12
N PRO A 19 2.78 0.63 8.50
CA PRO A 19 3.08 0.38 9.91
C PRO A 19 3.27 1.67 10.73
N ARG A 20 3.88 2.70 10.12
CA ARG A 20 4.07 3.99 10.77
C ARG A 20 2.73 4.70 11.03
N LEU A 21 1.78 4.69 10.07
CA LEU A 21 0.43 5.23 10.27
C LEU A 21 -0.28 4.52 11.42
N ILE A 22 -0.22 3.18 11.47
CA ILE A 22 -0.79 2.38 12.54
C ILE A 22 -0.20 2.78 13.89
N SER A 23 1.13 2.89 13.97
CA SER A 23 1.84 3.30 15.19
C SER A 23 1.44 4.71 15.65
N ILE A 24 1.31 5.66 14.73
CA ILE A 24 0.87 7.04 15.03
C ILE A 24 -0.54 7.03 15.61
N ILE A 25 -1.46 6.27 15.02
CA ILE A 25 -2.85 6.15 15.45
C ILE A 25 -2.94 5.48 16.82
N LYS A 26 -2.23 4.35 17.02
CA LYS A 26 -2.17 3.62 18.29
C LYS A 26 -1.65 4.50 19.44
N ASN A 27 -0.63 5.32 19.16
CA ASN A 27 -0.03 6.24 20.14
C ASN A 27 -0.77 7.59 20.24
N LYS A 28 -1.96 7.71 19.62
CA LYS A 28 -2.80 8.92 19.65
C LYS A 28 -2.08 10.21 19.21
N LYS A 29 -1.08 10.10 18.35
CA LYS A 29 -0.28 11.25 17.86
C LYS A 29 -1.01 11.96 16.71
N TYR A 30 -2.25 12.40 16.94
CA TYR A 30 -3.15 12.91 15.90
C TYR A 30 -2.65 14.18 15.23
N ARG A 31 -1.92 15.06 15.93
CA ARG A 31 -1.30 16.25 15.32
C ARG A 31 -0.31 15.86 14.21
N TYR A 32 0.43 14.78 14.41
CA TYR A 32 1.36 14.28 13.40
C TYR A 32 0.61 13.63 12.23
N LEU A 33 -0.48 12.91 12.52
CA LEU A 33 -1.37 12.34 11.51
C LEU A 33 -2.01 13.42 10.64
N GLU A 34 -2.42 14.56 11.25
CA GLU A 34 -2.95 15.75 10.57
C GLU A 34 -1.97 16.29 9.53
N ASN A 35 -0.68 16.37 9.86
CA ASN A 35 0.34 16.85 8.94
C ASN A 35 0.47 15.93 7.71
N ILE A 36 0.43 14.61 7.92
CA ILE A 36 0.45 13.64 6.81
C ILE A 36 -0.82 13.77 5.96
N TYR A 37 -1.97 13.91 6.61
CA TYR A 37 -3.26 14.04 5.93
C TYR A 37 -3.33 15.29 5.06
N LYS A 38 -2.78 16.42 5.54
CA LYS A 38 -2.74 17.70 4.80
C LYS A 38 -1.98 17.59 3.49
N GLU A 39 -0.92 16.79 3.42
CA GLU A 39 -0.11 16.67 2.20
C GLU A 39 -0.83 15.92 1.07
N ASN A 40 -1.88 15.18 1.36
CA ASN A 40 -2.76 14.50 0.39
C ASN A 40 -2.00 13.72 -0.69
N ILE A 41 -1.00 12.96 -0.26
CA ILE A 41 -0.14 12.18 -1.15
C ILE A 41 -0.91 10.96 -1.67
N SER A 42 -0.69 10.60 -2.92
CA SER A 42 -1.23 9.38 -3.52
C SER A 42 -0.13 8.54 -4.15
N GLY A 43 -0.42 7.26 -4.40
CA GLY A 43 0.51 6.35 -5.03
C GLY A 43 -0.15 5.08 -5.53
N ASP A 44 0.66 4.24 -6.17
CA ASP A 44 0.27 2.88 -6.52
C ASP A 44 0.77 1.94 -5.43
N PHE A 45 -0.13 1.23 -4.78
CA PHE A 45 0.16 0.34 -3.67
C PHE A 45 -0.47 -1.04 -3.91
N SER A 46 0.31 -2.08 -3.68
CA SER A 46 -0.10 -3.48 -3.84
C SER A 46 0.07 -4.27 -2.54
N HIS A 47 -0.52 -5.45 -2.49
CA HIS A 47 -0.19 -6.43 -1.46
C HIS A 47 1.09 -7.18 -1.85
N ALA A 48 2.05 -7.30 -0.92
CA ALA A 48 3.35 -7.92 -1.21
C ALA A 48 3.25 -9.38 -1.63
N GLU A 49 2.28 -10.13 -1.11
CA GLU A 49 2.05 -11.52 -1.52
C GLU A 49 1.79 -11.65 -3.02
N ASP A 50 0.94 -10.77 -3.59
CA ASP A 50 0.67 -10.78 -5.03
C ASP A 50 1.92 -10.45 -5.84
N ILE A 51 2.77 -9.54 -5.36
CA ILE A 51 4.07 -9.22 -5.98
C ILE A 51 4.97 -10.45 -5.97
N CYS A 52 5.09 -11.14 -4.82
CA CYS A 52 5.89 -12.37 -4.69
C CYS A 52 5.40 -13.48 -5.63
N VAL A 53 4.08 -13.67 -5.76
CA VAL A 53 3.49 -14.61 -6.72
C VAL A 53 3.88 -14.26 -8.16
N GLY A 54 3.86 -12.97 -8.50
CA GLY A 54 4.28 -12.50 -9.81
C GLY A 54 5.77 -12.72 -10.07
N LEU A 55 6.63 -12.41 -9.10
CA LEU A 55 8.07 -12.64 -9.20
C LEU A 55 8.40 -14.12 -9.31
N LYS A 56 7.71 -15.01 -8.56
CA LYS A 56 7.86 -16.47 -8.72
C LYS A 56 7.56 -16.89 -10.15
N LYS A 57 6.48 -16.40 -10.77
CA LYS A 57 6.16 -16.71 -12.17
C LYS A 57 7.22 -16.19 -13.14
N LEU A 58 7.81 -15.01 -12.87
CA LEU A 58 8.88 -14.45 -13.69
C LEU A 58 10.13 -15.35 -13.71
N ILE A 59 10.52 -15.95 -12.57
CA ILE A 59 11.68 -16.86 -12.47
C ILE A 59 11.52 -18.07 -13.40
N PHE A 60 10.30 -18.58 -13.56
CA PHE A 60 10.01 -19.75 -14.40
C PHE A 60 9.65 -19.40 -15.85
N LEU A 61 9.75 -18.13 -16.24
CA LEU A 61 9.43 -17.69 -17.60
C LEU A 61 10.57 -18.07 -18.56
N LYS A 62 10.28 -18.83 -19.63
CA LYS A 62 11.29 -19.26 -20.61
C LYS A 62 11.88 -18.11 -21.41
N LYS A 63 11.10 -17.07 -21.69
CA LYS A 63 11.52 -15.86 -22.45
C LYS A 63 11.58 -14.67 -21.49
N ASN A 64 12.76 -14.15 -21.27
CA ASN A 64 12.98 -13.00 -20.39
C ASN A 64 12.61 -11.69 -21.11
N PRO A 65 11.61 -10.95 -20.64
CA PRO A 65 11.33 -9.60 -21.11
C PRO A 65 12.36 -8.61 -20.56
N ASP A 66 12.61 -7.53 -21.27
CA ASP A 66 13.53 -6.48 -20.81
C ASP A 66 13.06 -5.83 -19.51
N LYS A 67 11.76 -5.53 -19.42
CA LYS A 67 11.13 -4.88 -18.26
C LYS A 67 9.74 -5.41 -18.03
N LEU A 68 9.42 -5.69 -16.74
CA LEU A 68 8.05 -5.95 -16.27
C LEU A 68 7.73 -5.05 -15.08
N ILE A 69 6.53 -4.48 -15.09
CA ILE A 69 6.05 -3.60 -14.02
C ILE A 69 5.07 -4.37 -13.13
N PHE A 70 5.39 -4.45 -11.84
CA PHE A 70 4.54 -5.03 -10.80
C PHE A 70 3.90 -3.90 -9.99
N SER A 71 2.62 -3.66 -10.23
CA SER A 71 1.87 -2.55 -9.65
C SER A 71 0.40 -2.92 -9.50
N SER A 72 -0.36 -2.13 -8.75
CA SER A 72 -1.82 -2.30 -8.68
C SER A 72 -2.53 -1.75 -9.91
N ASN A 73 -1.90 -0.85 -10.63
CA ASN A 73 -2.50 -0.03 -11.69
C ASN A 73 -3.69 0.82 -11.17
N LYS A 74 -3.66 1.16 -9.89
CA LYS A 74 -4.70 1.97 -9.24
C LYS A 74 -4.07 3.03 -8.35
N ARG A 75 -4.66 4.22 -8.36
CA ARG A 75 -4.30 5.28 -7.44
C ARG A 75 -4.94 5.03 -6.09
N THR A 76 -4.12 5.08 -5.04
CA THR A 76 -4.57 5.05 -3.65
C THR A 76 -4.09 6.31 -2.95
N TYR A 77 -4.97 7.03 -2.29
CA TYR A 77 -4.61 8.17 -1.47
C TYR A 77 -4.24 7.71 -0.07
N ILE A 78 -3.19 8.28 0.50
CA ILE A 78 -2.80 7.99 1.89
C ILE A 78 -3.92 8.40 2.85
N ASN A 79 -4.65 9.46 2.52
CA ASN A 79 -5.83 9.90 3.27
C ASN A 79 -6.91 8.82 3.37
N ASP A 80 -7.10 8.00 2.32
CA ASP A 80 -8.06 6.89 2.38
C ASP A 80 -7.57 5.76 3.29
N LEU A 81 -6.27 5.48 3.31
CA LEU A 81 -5.67 4.53 4.25
C LEU A 81 -5.80 5.02 5.71
N ILE A 82 -5.60 6.32 5.95
CA ILE A 82 -5.79 6.93 7.27
C ILE A 82 -7.25 6.81 7.72
N ARG A 83 -8.21 7.20 6.87
CA ARG A 83 -9.65 7.06 7.17
C ARG A 83 -10.04 5.61 7.43
N PHE A 84 -9.53 4.69 6.60
CA PHE A 84 -9.76 3.26 6.78
C PHE A 84 -9.25 2.77 8.15
N LEU A 85 -8.03 3.12 8.54
CA LEU A 85 -7.45 2.75 9.83
C LEU A 85 -8.23 3.33 11.01
N LEU A 86 -8.66 4.60 10.94
CA LEU A 86 -9.47 5.21 11.99
C LEU A 86 -10.82 4.49 12.15
N LYS A 87 -11.46 4.15 11.02
CA LYS A 87 -12.72 3.38 11.03
C LYS A 87 -12.53 1.98 11.63
N GLU A 88 -11.50 1.24 11.22
CA GLU A 88 -11.20 -0.10 11.76
C GLU A 88 -10.97 -0.06 13.28
N ASN A 89 -10.42 1.03 13.81
CA ASN A 89 -10.14 1.21 15.23
C ASN A 89 -11.24 1.98 15.98
N LYS A 90 -12.38 2.27 15.33
CA LYS A 90 -13.54 3.00 15.91
C LYS A 90 -13.16 4.38 16.47
N ILE A 91 -12.20 5.04 15.81
CA ILE A 91 -11.71 6.36 16.20
C ILE A 91 -12.44 7.43 15.39
N ASN A 92 -13.11 8.34 16.05
CA ASN A 92 -13.74 9.49 15.42
C ASN A 92 -12.77 10.69 15.51
N TYR A 93 -12.11 11.00 14.40
CA TYR A 93 -11.22 12.15 14.29
C TYR A 93 -11.55 12.93 13.02
N LYS A 94 -11.72 14.24 13.16
CA LYS A 94 -12.02 15.15 12.04
C LYS A 94 -10.75 15.87 11.60
N PHE A 95 -10.42 15.75 10.32
CA PHE A 95 -9.30 16.45 9.70
C PHE A 95 -9.75 17.77 9.10
N ASN A 96 -8.83 18.73 9.04
CA ASN A 96 -8.99 19.91 8.20
C ASN A 96 -8.89 19.51 6.71
N ALA A 97 -9.38 20.38 5.82
CA ALA A 97 -9.31 20.12 4.39
C ALA A 97 -7.86 19.87 3.92
N PRO A 98 -7.62 18.83 3.14
CA PRO A 98 -6.28 18.56 2.63
C PRO A 98 -5.90 19.55 1.52
N LYS A 99 -4.61 19.68 1.26
CA LYS A 99 -4.08 20.39 0.08
C LYS A 99 -4.51 19.69 -1.21
N LYS A 100 -4.34 20.37 -2.35
CA LYS A 100 -4.48 19.72 -3.66
C LYS A 100 -3.53 18.53 -3.74
N SER A 101 -4.04 17.39 -4.21
CA SER A 101 -3.26 16.16 -4.26
C SER A 101 -2.00 16.28 -5.12
N THR A 102 -0.89 15.76 -4.61
CA THR A 102 0.31 15.49 -5.42
C THR A 102 0.15 14.13 -6.09
N ASN A 103 0.19 14.12 -7.41
CA ASN A 103 0.04 12.91 -8.20
C ASN A 103 1.40 12.24 -8.41
N THR A 104 1.60 11.07 -7.79
CA THR A 104 2.73 10.20 -8.11
C THR A 104 2.40 9.28 -9.30
N PRO A 105 3.41 8.76 -10.01
CA PRO A 105 3.19 7.81 -11.10
C PRO A 105 2.40 6.58 -10.64
N ILE A 106 1.62 6.03 -11.57
CA ILE A 106 0.93 4.73 -11.43
C ILE A 106 1.55 3.77 -12.42
N GLY A 107 1.81 2.54 -11.98
CA GLY A 107 2.42 1.53 -12.83
C GLY A 107 1.42 0.92 -13.80
N HIS A 108 1.81 0.84 -15.08
CA HIS A 108 1.01 0.15 -16.09
C HIS A 108 1.45 -1.32 -16.19
N ASN A 109 0.66 -2.23 -15.64
CA ASN A 109 1.02 -3.65 -15.47
C ASN A 109 0.42 -4.60 -16.53
N ALA A 110 -0.11 -4.09 -17.65
CA ALA A 110 -0.79 -4.91 -18.67
C ALA A 110 0.14 -5.99 -19.26
N LEU A 111 1.37 -5.63 -19.60
CA LEU A 111 2.35 -6.58 -20.12
C LEU A 111 2.68 -7.68 -19.10
N THR A 112 2.90 -7.30 -17.85
CA THR A 112 3.17 -8.26 -16.76
C THR A 112 2.00 -9.24 -16.59
N LYS A 113 0.77 -8.74 -16.59
CA LYS A 113 -0.44 -9.58 -16.49
C LYS A 113 -0.55 -10.56 -17.65
N SER A 114 -0.34 -10.07 -18.88
CA SER A 114 -0.41 -10.89 -20.09
C SER A 114 0.65 -11.98 -20.09
N MET A 115 1.93 -11.63 -19.95
CA MET A 115 3.05 -12.56 -20.04
C MET A 115 3.08 -13.61 -18.94
N LEU A 116 2.77 -13.20 -17.70
CA LEU A 116 2.85 -14.08 -16.53
C LEU A 116 1.50 -14.71 -16.16
N LYS A 117 0.41 -14.38 -16.86
CA LYS A 117 -0.96 -14.71 -16.42
C LYS A 117 -1.14 -14.39 -14.93
N TRP A 118 -0.58 -13.24 -14.53
CA TRP A 118 -0.56 -12.76 -13.15
C TRP A 118 -1.81 -11.94 -12.87
N LYS A 119 -2.40 -12.17 -11.70
CA LYS A 119 -3.59 -11.44 -11.23
C LYS A 119 -3.35 -10.96 -9.80
N LEU A 120 -3.76 -9.74 -9.51
CA LEU A 120 -3.84 -9.22 -8.15
C LEU A 120 -5.10 -9.81 -7.49
N LYS A 121 -4.91 -10.43 -6.34
CA LYS A 121 -5.99 -11.02 -5.53
C LYS A 121 -6.31 -10.16 -4.31
N LYS A 122 -5.31 -9.47 -3.79
CA LYS A 122 -5.39 -8.66 -2.58
C LYS A 122 -5.11 -7.19 -2.91
N ASN A 123 -5.85 -6.28 -2.31
CA ASN A 123 -5.56 -4.85 -2.39
C ASN A 123 -4.80 -4.38 -1.15
N ILE A 124 -4.32 -3.14 -1.18
CA ILE A 124 -3.54 -2.56 -0.08
C ILE A 124 -4.32 -2.43 1.22
N PHE A 125 -5.65 -2.30 1.17
CA PHE A 125 -6.48 -2.22 2.39
C PHE A 125 -6.51 -3.56 3.14
N ILE A 126 -6.37 -4.69 2.44
CA ILE A 126 -6.22 -6.02 3.06
C ILE A 126 -4.89 -6.06 3.83
N ALA A 127 -3.76 -5.69 3.21
CA ALA A 127 -2.47 -5.61 3.89
C ALA A 127 -2.52 -4.67 5.10
N THR A 128 -3.20 -3.53 4.95
CA THR A 128 -3.37 -2.54 6.02
C THR A 128 -4.15 -3.12 7.21
N ARG A 129 -5.23 -3.88 6.94
CA ARG A 129 -6.02 -4.57 7.98
C ARG A 129 -5.23 -5.66 8.67
N GLU A 130 -4.51 -6.48 7.91
CA GLU A 130 -3.65 -7.55 8.43
C GLU A 130 -2.59 -6.97 9.38
N LEU A 131 -1.88 -5.91 8.96
CA LEU A 131 -0.92 -5.18 9.79
C LEU A 131 -1.57 -4.60 11.04
N ASN A 132 -2.71 -3.92 10.90
CA ASN A 132 -3.42 -3.30 12.02
C ASN A 132 -3.81 -4.34 13.07
N SER A 133 -4.28 -5.50 12.65
CA SER A 133 -4.67 -6.58 13.57
C SER A 133 -3.51 -7.09 14.41
N ILE A 134 -2.29 -7.18 13.83
CA ILE A 134 -1.09 -7.62 14.55
C ILE A 134 -0.64 -6.58 15.56
N PHE A 135 -0.67 -5.29 15.17
CA PHE A 135 -0.26 -4.20 16.06
C PHE A 135 -1.18 -4.04 17.28
N TYR A 136 -2.47 -4.37 17.13
CA TYR A 136 -3.44 -4.28 18.24
C TYR A 136 -3.57 -5.56 19.05
N LYS A 137 -3.16 -6.74 18.52
CA LYS A 137 -3.16 -8.00 19.28
C LYS A 137 -1.94 -8.19 20.19
N LYS A 138 -0.89 -7.39 20.03
CA LYS A 138 0.35 -7.48 20.83
C LYS A 138 0.31 -6.68 22.13
N ASN A 139 -0.89 -6.51 22.72
CA ASN A 139 -1.05 -5.94 24.07
C ASN A 139 -1.79 -6.94 24.95
#